data_d848faf802f682dd3ae9bbb459f13a15
#
_entry.id   d848faf802f682dd3ae9bbb459f13a15
#
_cell.length_a   1.000
_cell.length_b   1.000
_cell.length_c   1.000
_cell.angle_alpha   90.00
_cell.angle_beta   90.00
_cell.angle_gamma   90.00
#
_symmetry.space_group_name_H-M   'P 1'
#
loop_
_entity.id
_entity.type
_entity.pdbx_description
1 polymer ?
#
loop_
_entity_poly.entity_id
_entity_poly.type
_entity_poly.pdbx_seq_one_letter_code
_entity_poly.pdbx_strand_id
1 'polypeptide(L)'
;MINLPKNCVVFTYPKMGDSGKFLPAELRGAAGLTGCTLQCKAYESAFAQIKALGFELIAVGSMGEAGTSEFKRATGATFEFINDEKFELEAPLWLETFTTGDGKKFYHRQTLIFRDGKEIKRFSRIAEPEQDAQNILAALRNL
;
A
#
# COMPACT_ATOMS: atom_id res chain seq x y z
N MET A 1 4.75 6.27 17.61
CA MET A 1 3.92 6.87 16.57
C MET A 1 4.63 6.83 15.23
N ILE A 2 3.91 6.44 14.17
CA ILE A 2 4.48 6.36 12.83
C ILE A 2 4.54 7.76 12.22
N ASN A 3 5.73 8.17 11.79
CA ASN A 3 5.95 9.47 11.14
C ASN A 3 6.27 9.25 9.66
N LEU A 4 5.64 10.04 8.80
CA LEU A 4 5.86 9.96 7.36
C LEU A 4 6.70 11.16 6.88
N PRO A 5 7.54 10.96 5.83
CA PRO A 5 8.25 12.07 5.19
C PRO A 5 7.26 13.10 4.64
N LYS A 6 7.71 14.34 4.48
CA LYS A 6 6.87 15.41 3.95
C LYS A 6 6.47 15.17 2.50
N ASN A 7 7.36 14.60 1.70
CA ASN A 7 7.10 14.29 0.30
C ASN A 7 7.19 12.77 0.12
N CYS A 8 6.05 12.12 0.04
CA CYS A 8 6.03 10.67 -0.09
C CYS A 8 4.79 10.16 -0.80
N VAL A 9 4.95 8.99 -1.37
CA VAL A 9 3.86 8.17 -1.88
C VAL A 9 3.69 7.04 -0.87
N VAL A 10 2.51 6.92 -0.30
CA VAL A 10 2.18 5.88 0.68
C VAL A 10 1.09 5.02 0.09
N PHE A 11 1.34 3.71 0.00
CA PHE A 11 0.27 2.80 -0.40
C PHE A 11 0.06 1.73 0.66
N THR A 12 -1.21 1.40 0.91
CA THR A 12 -1.58 0.32 1.81
C THR A 12 -2.03 -0.88 0.99
N TYR A 13 -1.87 -2.06 1.55
CA TYR A 13 -2.20 -3.31 0.87
C TYR A 13 -2.82 -4.31 1.85
N PRO A 14 -3.81 -5.12 1.38
CA PRO A 14 -4.49 -6.07 2.24
C PRO A 14 -3.84 -7.47 2.22
N LYS A 15 -2.51 -7.56 2.35
CA LYS A 15 -1.81 -8.84 2.32
C LYS A 15 -2.13 -9.66 3.55
N MET A 16 -2.55 -10.89 3.35
CA MET A 16 -3.00 -11.79 4.41
C MET A 16 -2.14 -13.04 4.58
N GLY A 17 -0.88 -12.99 4.18
CA GLY A 17 0.01 -14.13 4.28
C GLY A 17 -0.27 -15.22 3.25
N ASP A 18 -1.50 -15.66 3.12
CA ASP A 18 -1.91 -16.74 2.22
C ASP A 18 -2.64 -16.25 0.96
N SER A 19 -2.30 -15.07 0.46
CA SER A 19 -2.79 -14.55 -0.81
C SER A 19 -4.32 -14.57 -0.94
N GLY A 20 -5.02 -14.17 0.13
CA GLY A 20 -6.47 -14.10 0.13
C GLY A 20 -7.20 -15.39 0.46
N LYS A 21 -6.48 -16.42 0.89
CA LYS A 21 -7.06 -17.71 1.27
C LYS A 21 -8.19 -17.59 2.30
N PHE A 22 -8.06 -16.64 3.23
CA PHE A 22 -9.02 -16.45 4.31
C PHE A 22 -10.03 -15.34 4.05
N LEU A 23 -10.07 -14.78 2.84
CA LEU A 23 -11.10 -13.81 2.49
C LEU A 23 -12.47 -14.47 2.41
N PRO A 24 -13.53 -13.81 2.87
CA PRO A 24 -14.89 -14.28 2.61
C PRO A 24 -15.13 -14.49 1.12
N ALA A 25 -15.98 -15.46 0.77
CA ALA A 25 -16.22 -15.81 -0.63
C ALA A 25 -16.62 -14.60 -1.48
N GLU A 26 -17.42 -13.70 -0.92
CA GLU A 26 -17.88 -12.49 -1.61
C GLU A 26 -16.76 -11.48 -1.87
N LEU A 27 -15.64 -11.57 -1.14
CA LEU A 27 -14.52 -10.66 -1.31
C LEU A 27 -13.38 -11.25 -2.16
N ARG A 28 -13.33 -12.58 -2.31
CA ARG A 28 -12.23 -13.22 -3.06
C ARG A 28 -12.16 -12.79 -4.50
N GLY A 29 -13.30 -12.55 -5.12
CA GLY A 29 -13.37 -12.08 -6.49
C GLY A 29 -13.39 -10.57 -6.63
N ALA A 30 -13.33 -9.82 -5.54
CA ALA A 30 -13.36 -8.37 -5.59
C ALA A 30 -12.05 -7.83 -6.13
N ALA A 31 -12.15 -6.95 -7.13
CA ALA A 31 -10.96 -6.35 -7.73
C ALA A 31 -10.16 -5.59 -6.68
N GLY A 32 -8.85 -5.74 -6.72
CA GLY A 32 -7.93 -5.00 -5.84
C GLY A 32 -7.68 -5.61 -4.48
N LEU A 33 -8.38 -6.70 -4.10
CA LEU A 33 -8.14 -7.34 -2.80
C LEU A 33 -7.08 -8.44 -2.84
N THR A 34 -6.59 -8.78 -4.04
CA THR A 34 -5.45 -9.68 -4.25
C THR A 34 -4.44 -8.95 -5.13
N GLY A 35 -3.29 -9.56 -5.37
CA GLY A 35 -2.30 -8.95 -6.26
C GLY A 35 -1.31 -8.02 -5.58
N CYS A 36 -1.15 -8.13 -4.26
CA CYS A 36 -0.20 -7.30 -3.51
C CYS A 36 1.24 -7.49 -4.02
N THR A 37 1.61 -8.70 -4.40
CA THR A 37 2.93 -8.99 -4.95
C THR A 37 3.15 -8.25 -6.28
N LEU A 38 2.14 -8.25 -7.16
CA LEU A 38 2.21 -7.55 -8.44
C LEU A 38 2.33 -6.04 -8.23
N GLN A 39 1.58 -5.50 -7.27
CA GLN A 39 1.65 -4.08 -6.94
C GLN A 39 3.05 -3.70 -6.45
N CYS A 40 3.61 -4.47 -5.53
CA CYS A 40 4.94 -4.18 -4.98
C CYS A 40 6.03 -4.31 -6.03
N LYS A 41 5.95 -5.30 -6.91
CA LYS A 41 6.93 -5.43 -7.99
C LYS A 41 6.84 -4.28 -8.99
N ALA A 42 5.63 -3.82 -9.30
CA ALA A 42 5.44 -2.66 -10.17
C ALA A 42 6.03 -1.40 -9.55
N TYR A 43 5.82 -1.19 -8.24
CA TYR A 43 6.40 -0.06 -7.54
C TYR A 43 7.93 -0.16 -7.46
N GLU A 44 8.47 -1.35 -7.29
CA GLU A 44 9.93 -1.50 -7.29
C GLU A 44 10.51 -1.07 -8.65
N SER A 45 9.86 -1.44 -9.73
CA SER A 45 10.30 -1.02 -11.07
C SER A 45 10.21 0.50 -11.26
N ALA A 46 9.29 1.18 -10.57
CA ALA A 46 9.09 2.62 -10.67
C ALA A 46 9.84 3.42 -9.59
N PHE A 47 10.44 2.73 -8.60
CA PHE A 47 10.98 3.38 -7.41
C PHE A 47 12.02 4.45 -7.72
N ALA A 48 12.96 4.16 -8.60
CA ALA A 48 14.00 5.13 -8.96
C ALA A 48 13.39 6.39 -9.58
N GLN A 49 12.36 6.24 -10.40
CA GLN A 49 11.67 7.38 -11.02
C GLN A 49 10.90 8.20 -9.99
N ILE A 50 10.27 7.54 -9.03
CA ILE A 50 9.54 8.23 -7.95
C ILE A 50 10.53 9.06 -7.12
N LYS A 51 11.68 8.47 -6.76
CA LYS A 51 12.72 9.19 -6.02
C LYS A 51 13.29 10.35 -6.82
N ALA A 52 13.48 10.16 -8.12
CA ALA A 52 13.98 11.23 -8.99
C ALA A 52 13.03 12.42 -9.05
N LEU A 53 11.73 12.19 -8.83
CA LEU A 53 10.73 13.25 -8.77
C LEU A 53 10.63 13.92 -7.40
N GLY A 54 11.44 13.47 -6.43
CA GLY A 54 11.53 14.10 -5.12
C GLY A 54 10.64 13.46 -4.04
N PHE A 55 10.14 12.26 -4.28
CA PHE A 55 9.23 11.60 -3.35
C PHE A 55 9.82 10.30 -2.80
N GLU A 56 9.59 10.04 -1.52
CA GLU A 56 9.86 8.74 -0.93
C GLU A 56 8.70 7.79 -1.23
N LEU A 57 8.98 6.48 -1.21
CA LEU A 57 7.96 5.46 -1.46
C LEU A 57 7.85 4.56 -0.23
N ILE A 58 6.63 4.42 0.29
CA ILE A 58 6.38 3.68 1.52
C ILE A 58 5.19 2.74 1.35
N ALA A 59 5.39 1.46 1.67
CA ALA A 59 4.30 0.49 1.70
C ALA A 59 3.86 0.26 3.14
N VAL A 60 2.56 0.23 3.40
CA VAL A 60 2.01 0.04 4.74
C VAL A 60 1.08 -1.18 4.75
N GLY A 61 1.36 -2.11 5.64
CA GLY A 61 0.52 -3.28 5.84
C GLY A 61 0.35 -3.58 7.31
N SER A 62 -0.46 -4.56 7.63
CA SER A 62 -0.81 -4.89 9.02
C SER A 62 -0.50 -6.33 9.40
N MET A 63 0.42 -6.97 8.70
CA MET A 63 0.75 -8.39 8.91
C MET A 63 1.58 -8.71 10.14
N GLY A 64 2.08 -7.71 10.84
CA GLY A 64 3.07 -7.90 11.87
C GLY A 64 4.49 -7.80 11.29
N GLU A 65 5.49 -7.70 12.17
CA GLU A 65 6.86 -7.44 11.76
C GLU A 65 7.45 -8.58 10.93
N ALA A 66 7.28 -9.81 11.37
CA ALA A 66 7.83 -10.98 10.65
C ALA A 66 7.18 -11.14 9.26
N GLY A 67 5.85 -11.01 9.18
CA GLY A 67 5.12 -11.12 7.92
C GLY A 67 5.49 -10.01 6.95
N THR A 68 5.65 -8.80 7.45
CA THR A 68 6.05 -7.65 6.64
C THR A 68 7.45 -7.85 6.05
N SER A 69 8.42 -8.29 6.87
CA SER A 69 9.79 -8.55 6.42
C SER A 69 9.85 -9.67 5.38
N GLU A 70 9.09 -10.73 5.59
CA GLU A 70 9.04 -11.84 4.65
C GLU A 70 8.44 -11.42 3.31
N PHE A 71 7.37 -10.64 3.35
CA PHE A 71 6.72 -10.14 2.14
C PHE A 71 7.65 -9.21 1.36
N LYS A 72 8.33 -8.29 2.05
CA LYS A 72 9.31 -7.41 1.41
C LYS A 72 10.39 -8.23 0.69
N ARG A 73 10.93 -9.24 1.37
CA ARG A 73 11.95 -10.11 0.79
C ARG A 73 11.43 -10.87 -0.43
N ALA A 74 10.22 -11.40 -0.34
CA ALA A 74 9.62 -12.17 -1.43
C ALA A 74 9.37 -11.32 -2.69
N THR A 75 9.08 -10.03 -2.52
CA THR A 75 8.85 -9.13 -3.66
C THR A 75 10.13 -8.55 -4.24
N GLY A 76 11.26 -8.64 -3.52
CA GLY A 76 12.51 -8.03 -3.92
C GLY A 76 12.52 -6.50 -3.80
N ALA A 77 11.57 -5.94 -3.07
CA ALA A 77 11.41 -4.49 -2.94
C ALA A 77 12.55 -3.88 -2.11
N THR A 78 13.04 -2.71 -2.55
CA THR A 78 14.08 -1.95 -1.84
C THR A 78 13.54 -0.70 -1.16
N PHE A 79 12.29 -0.31 -1.44
CA PHE A 79 11.66 0.81 -0.75
C PHE A 79 11.19 0.40 0.66
N GLU A 80 10.80 1.39 1.45
CA GLU A 80 10.44 1.17 2.85
C GLU A 80 9.09 0.46 3.01
N PHE A 81 9.03 -0.50 3.95
CA PHE A 81 7.78 -1.13 4.40
C PHE A 81 7.56 -0.78 5.86
N ILE A 82 6.35 -0.36 6.19
CA ILE A 82 5.95 -0.10 7.57
C ILE A 82 4.96 -1.18 8.00
N ASN A 83 5.22 -1.79 9.16
CA ASN A 83 4.26 -2.67 9.81
C ASN A 83 3.36 -1.82 10.70
N ASP A 84 2.08 -1.72 10.35
CA ASP A 84 1.08 -0.97 11.12
C ASP A 84 -0.01 -1.90 11.60
N GLU A 85 0.37 -2.94 12.34
CA GLU A 85 -0.61 -3.93 12.81
C GLU A 85 -1.61 -3.36 13.83
N LYS A 86 -1.31 -2.20 14.41
CA LYS A 86 -2.22 -1.51 15.33
C LYS A 86 -3.06 -0.45 14.65
N PHE A 87 -2.94 -0.31 13.34
CA PHE A 87 -3.73 0.64 12.55
C PHE A 87 -3.58 2.09 13.04
N GLU A 88 -2.36 2.48 13.39
CA GLU A 88 -2.07 3.83 13.87
C GLU A 88 -2.32 4.89 12.82
N LEU A 89 -2.17 4.56 11.54
CA LEU A 89 -2.36 5.51 10.43
C LEU A 89 -3.81 5.61 9.95
N GLU A 90 -4.68 4.72 10.40
CA GLU A 90 -6.06 4.69 9.92
C GLU A 90 -6.81 6.00 10.17
N ALA A 91 -6.86 6.46 11.41
CA ALA A 91 -7.60 7.67 11.77
C ALA A 91 -6.92 8.95 11.25
N PRO A 92 -5.60 9.15 11.45
CA PRO A 92 -4.95 10.38 10.99
C PRO A 92 -5.01 10.57 9.48
N LEU A 93 -4.98 9.50 8.70
CA LEU A 93 -4.98 9.58 7.24
C LEU A 93 -6.31 9.21 6.61
N TRP A 94 -7.33 8.92 7.43
CA TRP A 94 -8.66 8.52 6.95
C TRP A 94 -8.59 7.35 5.97
N LEU A 95 -7.82 6.32 6.36
CA LEU A 95 -7.62 5.14 5.51
C LEU A 95 -8.81 4.19 5.61
N GLU A 96 -9.17 3.59 4.48
CA GLU A 96 -10.24 2.59 4.43
C GLU A 96 -9.71 1.23 4.88
N THR A 97 -10.54 0.50 5.65
CA THR A 97 -10.22 -0.84 6.13
C THR A 97 -11.41 -1.76 5.88
N PHE A 98 -11.18 -3.06 6.04
CA PHE A 98 -12.24 -4.05 6.01
C PHE A 98 -11.92 -5.17 7.00
N THR A 99 -12.95 -5.94 7.38
CA THR A 99 -12.81 -7.03 8.32
C THR A 99 -13.25 -8.33 7.64
N THR A 100 -12.43 -9.39 7.77
CA THR A 100 -12.77 -10.70 7.23
C THR A 100 -13.71 -11.46 8.16
N GLY A 101 -14.25 -12.58 7.69
CA GLY A 101 -15.20 -13.37 8.46
C GLY A 101 -14.63 -13.95 9.77
N ASP A 102 -13.30 -14.06 9.88
CA ASP A 102 -12.62 -14.52 11.09
C ASP A 102 -12.31 -13.38 12.06
N GLY A 103 -12.79 -12.17 11.78
CA GLY A 103 -12.62 -11.00 12.66
C GLY A 103 -11.32 -10.25 12.45
N LYS A 104 -10.50 -10.63 11.49
CA LYS A 104 -9.25 -9.92 11.21
C LYS A 104 -9.51 -8.67 10.38
N LYS A 105 -8.78 -7.60 10.71
CA LYS A 105 -8.90 -6.30 10.06
C LYS A 105 -7.72 -6.07 9.13
N PHE A 106 -7.97 -5.48 7.97
CA PHE A 106 -6.95 -5.18 6.96
C PHE A 106 -7.22 -3.83 6.33
N TYR A 107 -6.16 -3.20 5.83
CA TYR A 107 -6.30 -2.01 5.00
C TYR A 107 -6.82 -2.38 3.61
N HIS A 108 -7.69 -1.55 3.06
CA HIS A 108 -8.02 -1.61 1.64
C HIS A 108 -6.80 -1.17 0.82
N ARG A 109 -6.78 -1.49 -0.45
CA ARG A 109 -5.73 -1.05 -1.35
C ARG A 109 -5.98 0.40 -1.76
N GLN A 110 -5.11 1.29 -1.30
CA GLN A 110 -5.23 2.73 -1.54
C GLN A 110 -3.85 3.36 -1.55
N THR A 111 -3.70 4.46 -2.30
CA THR A 111 -2.42 5.15 -2.44
C THR A 111 -2.64 6.64 -2.29
N LEU A 112 -1.80 7.28 -1.47
CA LEU A 112 -1.86 8.69 -1.16
C LEU A 112 -0.55 9.35 -1.56
N ILE A 113 -0.62 10.58 -2.08
CA ILE A 113 0.55 11.39 -2.39
C ILE A 113 0.57 12.58 -1.43
N PHE A 114 1.68 12.75 -0.71
CA PHE A 114 1.91 13.87 0.19
C PHE A 114 3.02 14.77 -0.36
N ARG A 115 2.79 16.09 -0.33
CA ARG A 115 3.81 17.08 -0.65
C ARG A 115 3.77 18.16 0.41
N ASP A 116 4.95 18.49 0.95
CA ASP A 116 5.09 19.48 2.05
C ASP A 116 4.23 19.10 3.27
N GLY A 117 4.08 17.81 3.52
CA GLY A 117 3.32 17.29 4.65
C GLY A 117 1.82 17.25 4.45
N LYS A 118 1.33 17.62 3.27
CA LYS A 118 -0.12 17.65 2.98
C LYS A 118 -0.49 16.64 1.92
N GLU A 119 -1.61 15.95 2.13
CA GLU A 119 -2.16 15.05 1.12
C GLU A 119 -2.66 15.88 -0.06
N ILE A 120 -2.12 15.61 -1.25
CA ILE A 120 -2.51 16.32 -2.46
C ILE A 120 -3.30 15.47 -3.43
N LYS A 121 -3.23 14.13 -3.29
CA LYS A 121 -3.99 13.23 -4.15
C LYS A 121 -4.19 11.89 -3.45
N ARG A 122 -5.32 11.23 -3.77
CA ARG A 122 -5.66 9.94 -3.18
C ARG A 122 -6.33 9.07 -4.23
N PHE A 123 -5.91 7.80 -4.28
CA PHE A 123 -6.54 6.76 -5.09
C PHE A 123 -7.05 5.70 -4.13
N SER A 124 -8.38 5.55 -4.05
CA SER A 124 -9.01 4.62 -3.10
C SER A 124 -9.50 3.37 -3.84
N ARG A 125 -9.55 2.25 -3.11
CA ARG A 125 -10.09 0.98 -3.61
C ARG A 125 -9.55 0.61 -4.98
N ILE A 126 -8.22 0.58 -5.09
CA ILE A 126 -7.53 0.34 -6.35
C ILE A 126 -7.88 -1.05 -6.89
N ALA A 127 -8.46 -1.09 -8.08
CA ALA A 127 -8.93 -2.33 -8.71
C ALA A 127 -7.84 -3.05 -9.50
N GLU A 128 -6.85 -2.30 -9.99
CA GLU A 128 -5.78 -2.84 -10.82
C GLU A 128 -4.43 -2.58 -10.16
N PRO A 129 -4.03 -3.42 -9.17
CA PRO A 129 -2.82 -3.16 -8.40
C PRO A 129 -1.55 -3.11 -9.25
N GLU A 130 -1.45 -3.85 -10.33
CA GLU A 130 -0.29 -3.86 -11.21
C GLU A 130 -0.17 -2.58 -12.03
N GLN A 131 -1.23 -1.77 -12.12
CA GLN A 131 -1.22 -0.49 -12.84
C GLN A 131 -1.01 0.71 -11.92
N ASP A 132 -1.11 0.51 -10.61
CA ASP A 132 -1.08 1.61 -9.65
C ASP A 132 0.21 2.44 -9.75
N ALA A 133 1.36 1.77 -9.83
CA ALA A 133 2.65 2.48 -9.90
C ALA A 133 2.73 3.41 -11.12
N GLN A 134 2.23 2.97 -12.26
CA GLN A 134 2.24 3.81 -13.48
C GLN A 134 1.28 4.96 -13.36
N ASN A 135 0.11 4.74 -12.76
CA ASN A 135 -0.87 5.79 -12.51
C ASN A 135 -0.29 6.85 -11.56
N ILE A 136 0.44 6.41 -10.54
CA ILE A 136 1.09 7.33 -9.61
C ILE A 136 2.20 8.12 -10.29
N LEU A 137 3.04 7.48 -11.11
CA LEU A 137 4.07 8.20 -11.86
C LEU A 137 3.47 9.29 -12.74
N ALA A 138 2.37 8.97 -13.44
CA ALA A 138 1.67 9.96 -14.27
C ALA A 138 1.16 11.14 -13.42
N ALA A 139 0.60 10.84 -12.23
CA ALA A 139 0.12 11.89 -11.32
C ALA A 139 1.27 12.77 -10.82
N LEU A 140 2.41 12.18 -10.47
CA LEU A 140 3.58 12.93 -9.98
C LEU A 140 4.16 13.83 -11.06
N ARG A 141 4.18 13.38 -12.31
CA ARG A 141 4.69 14.16 -13.45
C ARG A 141 3.79 15.36 -13.79
N ASN A 142 2.53 15.30 -13.38
CA ASN A 142 1.55 16.35 -13.67
C ASN A 142 1.29 17.29 -12.49
N LEU A 143 2.10 17.23 -11.45
CA LEU A 143 1.97 18.14 -10.30
C LEU A 143 2.44 19.56 -10.62
#